data_dd6a9419d3e02b74fbf9da44a42dd19c
#
_entry.id   dd6a9419d3e02b74fbf9da44a42dd19c
#
_cell.length_a   1.000
_cell.length_b   1.000
_cell.length_c   1.000
_cell.angle_alpha   90.00
_cell.angle_beta   90.00
_cell.angle_gamma   90.00
#
_symmetry.space_group_name_H-M   'P 1'
#
loop_
_entity.id
_entity.type
_entity.pdbx_description
1 polymer ?
#
loop_
_entity_poly.entity_id
_entity_poly.type
_entity_poly.pdbx_seq_one_letter_code
_entity_poly.pdbx_strand_id
1 'polypeptide(L)'
;MKQLTLLSLIIIASALTALAQSGGDYNKWDLYGGYSLGRFETNVESASFTSGGSTQSFTNLCSSATGDMIGPNFQKFFCERRNFNGFEGSMAYNVSRYVGLKADVTGHFKSQTYVDTFTPPGVKQTISNKERLWNFLGGVQIKDNSRDKRVKPFAHALAGVARYTNRQSQTLDLFPQFNFVIEDRDTSFALKLGGGLDIRASEHVDIRVIEFDYNPVFAGDRQAQTISGPFNPVRFEGKTAHNFTIGFGIVIH
;
A
#
# COMPACT_ATOMS: atom_id res chain seq x y z
N MET A 1 16.69 15.32 -12.27
CA MET A 1 16.32 13.92 -12.15
C MET A 1 17.46 12.93 -12.40
N LYS A 2 18.29 13.08 -13.46
CA LYS A 2 19.42 12.16 -13.74
C LYS A 2 20.51 12.13 -12.65
N GLN A 3 20.73 13.22 -11.92
CA GLN A 3 21.73 13.27 -10.85
C GLN A 3 21.26 12.57 -9.56
N LEU A 4 19.96 12.56 -9.26
CA LEU A 4 19.42 11.85 -8.10
C LEU A 4 19.50 10.32 -8.28
N THR A 5 19.26 9.84 -9.50
CA THR A 5 19.37 8.39 -9.83
C THR A 5 20.82 7.90 -9.78
N LEU A 6 21.79 8.75 -10.16
CA LEU A 6 23.21 8.40 -10.09
C LEU A 6 23.69 8.35 -8.63
N LEU A 7 23.23 9.27 -7.78
CA LEU A 7 23.58 9.31 -6.36
C LEU A 7 23.03 8.10 -5.60
N SER A 8 21.79 7.68 -5.91
CA SER A 8 21.19 6.47 -5.32
C SER A 8 21.92 5.19 -5.75
N LEU A 9 22.38 5.10 -7.00
CA LEU A 9 23.18 3.96 -7.48
C LEU A 9 24.55 3.89 -6.81
N ILE A 10 25.20 5.03 -6.57
CA ILE A 10 26.52 5.09 -5.89
C ILE A 10 26.38 4.71 -4.41
N ILE A 11 25.33 5.15 -3.74
CA ILE A 11 25.06 4.80 -2.33
C ILE A 11 24.78 3.28 -2.21
N ILE A 12 24.02 2.68 -3.15
CA ILE A 12 23.78 1.24 -3.19
C ILE A 12 25.07 0.47 -3.46
N ALA A 13 25.90 0.92 -4.39
CA ALA A 13 27.17 0.29 -4.71
C ALA A 13 28.20 0.37 -3.56
N SER A 14 28.27 1.49 -2.84
CA SER A 14 29.16 1.64 -1.68
C SER A 14 28.66 0.83 -0.46
N ALA A 15 27.36 0.65 -0.28
CA ALA A 15 26.81 -0.24 0.73
C ALA A 15 27.19 -1.72 0.46
N LEU A 16 27.23 -2.13 -0.81
CA LEU A 16 27.59 -3.50 -1.21
C LEU A 16 29.04 -3.87 -0.85
N THR A 17 29.99 -2.94 -0.89
CA THR A 17 31.40 -3.21 -0.53
C THR A 17 31.64 -3.28 0.98
N ALA A 18 30.84 -2.58 1.79
CA ALA A 18 30.91 -2.66 3.26
C ALA A 18 30.34 -3.97 3.81
N LEU A 19 29.49 -4.65 3.04
CA LEU A 19 28.85 -5.91 3.44
C LEU A 19 29.78 -7.14 3.30
N ALA A 20 30.86 -7.04 2.53
CA ALA A 20 31.77 -8.14 2.21
C ALA A 20 32.76 -8.51 3.34
N GLN A 21 32.78 -7.79 4.48
CA GLN A 21 33.82 -7.96 5.52
C GLN A 21 33.35 -8.65 6.81
N SER A 22 32.30 -9.46 6.83
CA SER A 22 31.91 -10.16 8.06
C SER A 22 32.44 -11.57 8.12
N GLY A 23 33.51 -11.80 8.89
CA GLY A 23 34.11 -13.12 9.15
C GLY A 23 33.30 -14.00 10.11
N GLY A 24 31.98 -14.14 9.95
CA GLY A 24 31.10 -15.00 10.76
C GLY A 24 30.44 -16.11 9.93
N ASP A 25 29.91 -17.13 10.60
CA ASP A 25 29.20 -18.25 9.96
C ASP A 25 27.86 -17.91 9.36
N TYR A 26 27.43 -16.64 9.45
CA TYR A 26 26.16 -16.14 8.92
C TYR A 26 26.27 -14.75 8.30
N ASN A 27 25.34 -14.39 7.42
CA ASN A 27 25.29 -13.10 6.78
C ASN A 27 24.84 -12.02 7.77
N LYS A 28 25.59 -10.92 7.89
CA LYS A 28 25.28 -9.80 8.80
C LYS A 28 24.18 -8.89 8.26
N TRP A 29 24.11 -8.76 6.94
CA TRP A 29 23.16 -7.89 6.26
C TRP A 29 22.40 -8.66 5.18
N ASP A 30 21.13 -8.36 5.03
CA ASP A 30 20.32 -8.78 3.91
C ASP A 30 19.69 -7.53 3.30
N LEU A 31 19.88 -7.33 2.00
CA LEU A 31 19.19 -6.30 1.21
C LEU A 31 18.24 -6.99 0.25
N TYR A 32 16.96 -6.71 0.39
CA TYR A 32 15.92 -7.26 -0.48
C TYR A 32 15.34 -6.19 -1.39
N GLY A 33 15.08 -6.57 -2.64
CA GLY A 33 14.31 -5.81 -3.61
C GLY A 33 13.46 -6.73 -4.45
N GLY A 34 12.18 -6.39 -4.60
CA GLY A 34 11.26 -7.26 -5.31
C GLY A 34 9.97 -6.57 -5.77
N TYR A 35 9.20 -7.33 -6.55
CA TYR A 35 7.84 -6.99 -6.93
C TYR A 35 6.88 -7.42 -5.82
N SER A 36 5.86 -6.62 -5.57
CA SER A 36 4.83 -6.90 -4.58
C SER A 36 3.43 -6.66 -5.18
N LEU A 37 2.58 -7.67 -5.09
CA LEU A 37 1.17 -7.60 -5.45
C LEU A 37 0.35 -7.50 -4.17
N GLY A 38 -0.40 -6.40 -4.00
CA GLY A 38 -1.27 -6.18 -2.84
C GLY A 38 -2.74 -6.43 -3.18
N ARG A 39 -3.48 -7.05 -2.26
CA ARG A 39 -4.94 -7.14 -2.29
C ARG A 39 -5.50 -6.34 -1.12
N PHE A 40 -5.98 -5.13 -1.42
CA PHE A 40 -6.31 -4.11 -0.43
C PHE A 40 -7.81 -3.83 -0.41
N GLU A 41 -8.32 -3.57 0.78
CA GLU A 41 -9.65 -3.00 0.96
C GLU A 41 -9.57 -1.49 1.22
N THR A 42 -10.70 -0.80 1.09
CA THR A 42 -10.77 0.61 1.46
C THR A 42 -10.66 0.77 2.98
N ASN A 43 -10.06 1.86 3.39
CA ASN A 43 -9.96 2.31 4.78
C ASN A 43 -11.08 3.30 5.17
N VAL A 44 -12.18 3.34 4.41
CA VAL A 44 -13.35 4.21 4.64
C VAL A 44 -14.58 3.37 4.96
N GLU A 45 -15.28 3.69 6.04
CA GLU A 45 -16.54 3.07 6.44
C GLU A 45 -17.74 3.90 6.01
N SER A 46 -17.71 5.21 6.26
CA SER A 46 -18.77 6.18 5.96
C SER A 46 -18.18 7.42 5.32
N ALA A 47 -19.01 8.17 4.60
CA ALA A 47 -18.61 9.44 4.00
C ALA A 47 -19.71 10.50 4.16
N SER A 48 -19.31 11.77 4.34
CA SER A 48 -20.21 12.90 4.29
C SER A 48 -19.70 14.01 3.38
N PHE A 49 -20.63 14.62 2.66
CA PHE A 49 -20.37 15.68 1.68
C PHE A 49 -21.22 16.90 2.02
N THR A 50 -20.61 18.04 2.22
CA THR A 50 -21.31 19.29 2.50
C THR A 50 -21.25 20.21 1.29
N SER A 51 -22.41 20.76 0.89
CA SER A 51 -22.52 21.73 -0.19
C SER A 51 -23.62 22.75 0.13
N GLY A 52 -23.35 24.04 0.02
CA GLY A 52 -24.33 25.10 0.25
C GLY A 52 -24.98 25.07 1.64
N GLY A 53 -24.27 24.62 2.67
CA GLY A 53 -24.79 24.47 4.04
C GLY A 53 -25.58 23.18 4.30
N SER A 54 -25.86 22.36 3.29
CA SER A 54 -26.51 21.06 3.42
C SER A 54 -25.47 19.95 3.44
N THR A 55 -25.62 19.00 4.38
CA THR A 55 -24.73 17.82 4.49
C THR A 55 -25.50 16.56 4.15
N GLN A 56 -24.96 15.79 3.21
CA GLN A 56 -25.39 14.44 2.90
C GLN A 56 -24.42 13.45 3.52
N SER A 57 -24.92 12.52 4.32
CA SER A 57 -24.12 11.48 4.98
C SER A 57 -24.52 10.11 4.46
N PHE A 58 -23.52 9.30 4.12
CA PHE A 58 -23.64 7.92 3.67
C PHE A 58 -23.03 7.03 4.73
N THR A 59 -23.87 6.53 5.64
CA THR A 59 -23.48 5.53 6.64
C THR A 59 -23.53 4.15 6.01
N ASN A 60 -22.56 3.29 6.33
CA ASN A 60 -22.45 1.95 5.77
C ASN A 60 -22.44 1.97 4.23
N LEU A 61 -21.32 2.45 3.65
CA LEU A 61 -21.14 2.57 2.20
C LEU A 61 -21.39 1.26 1.41
N CYS A 62 -21.35 0.11 2.10
CA CYS A 62 -21.57 -1.21 1.50
C CYS A 62 -23.02 -1.71 1.57
N SER A 63 -23.96 -0.92 2.06
CA SER A 63 -25.39 -1.28 1.99
C SER A 63 -25.94 -1.13 0.57
N SER A 64 -26.93 -1.93 0.20
CA SER A 64 -27.59 -1.83 -1.10
C SER A 64 -28.25 -0.46 -1.31
N ALA A 65 -28.90 0.07 -0.27
CA ALA A 65 -29.51 1.40 -0.33
C ALA A 65 -28.51 2.52 -0.65
N THR A 66 -27.27 2.43 -0.14
CA THR A 66 -26.20 3.37 -0.51
C THR A 66 -25.74 3.17 -1.94
N GLY A 67 -25.65 1.93 -2.42
CA GLY A 67 -25.31 1.61 -3.82
C GLY A 67 -26.27 2.22 -4.83
N ASP A 68 -27.57 2.24 -4.53
CA ASP A 68 -28.59 2.87 -5.38
C ASP A 68 -28.42 4.40 -5.46
N MET A 69 -27.85 5.03 -4.43
CA MET A 69 -27.63 6.48 -4.37
C MET A 69 -26.31 6.93 -5.02
N ILE A 70 -25.22 6.19 -4.83
CA ILE A 70 -23.88 6.57 -5.29
C ILE A 70 -23.44 5.89 -6.58
N GLY A 71 -24.18 4.89 -7.03
CA GLY A 71 -23.87 4.06 -8.19
C GLY A 71 -23.24 2.72 -7.82
N PRO A 72 -23.75 1.59 -8.36
CA PRO A 72 -23.33 0.24 -7.96
C PRO A 72 -21.89 -0.07 -8.33
N ASN A 73 -21.37 0.46 -9.44
CA ASN A 73 -19.97 0.24 -9.83
C ASN A 73 -19.01 1.06 -8.94
N PHE A 74 -19.42 2.26 -8.52
CA PHE A 74 -18.62 3.07 -7.60
C PHE A 74 -18.64 2.49 -6.17
N GLN A 75 -19.77 1.93 -5.74
CA GLN A 75 -19.87 1.26 -4.44
C GLN A 75 -18.83 0.14 -4.29
N LYS A 76 -18.50 -0.58 -5.37
CA LYS A 76 -17.45 -1.60 -5.39
C LYS A 76 -16.08 -1.04 -4.96
N PHE A 77 -15.82 0.25 -5.22
CA PHE A 77 -14.61 0.91 -4.75
C PHE A 77 -14.47 0.86 -3.23
N PHE A 78 -15.57 0.98 -2.49
CA PHE A 78 -15.56 0.95 -1.02
C PHE A 78 -15.69 -0.47 -0.44
N CYS A 79 -16.25 -1.41 -1.18
CA CYS A 79 -16.68 -2.70 -0.63
C CYS A 79 -15.82 -3.87 -1.08
N GLU A 80 -15.31 -3.84 -2.30
CA GLU A 80 -14.51 -4.94 -2.84
C GLU A 80 -13.01 -4.70 -2.63
N ARG A 81 -12.29 -5.78 -2.30
CA ARG A 81 -10.84 -5.75 -2.26
C ARG A 81 -10.28 -5.61 -3.68
N ARG A 82 -9.34 -4.70 -3.85
CA ARG A 82 -8.71 -4.38 -5.13
C ARG A 82 -7.27 -4.85 -5.19
N ASN A 83 -6.82 -5.25 -6.37
CA ASN A 83 -5.44 -5.62 -6.61
C ASN A 83 -4.61 -4.38 -6.97
N PHE A 84 -3.49 -4.20 -6.29
CA PHE A 84 -2.50 -3.15 -6.51
C PHE A 84 -1.18 -3.77 -6.94
N ASN A 85 -0.54 -3.19 -7.93
CA ASN A 85 0.82 -3.51 -8.30
C ASN A 85 1.78 -2.63 -7.52
N GLY A 86 2.93 -3.18 -7.15
CA GLY A 86 3.89 -2.45 -6.36
C GLY A 86 5.28 -3.07 -6.32
N PHE A 87 6.08 -2.51 -5.46
CA PHE A 87 7.40 -3.00 -5.16
C PHE A 87 7.65 -2.98 -3.66
N GLU A 88 8.62 -3.77 -3.24
CA GLU A 88 9.09 -3.84 -1.86
C GLU A 88 10.60 -3.78 -1.84
N GLY A 89 11.14 -3.04 -0.90
CA GLY A 89 12.56 -3.02 -0.57
C GLY A 89 12.74 -3.11 0.93
N SER A 90 13.64 -3.97 1.38
CA SER A 90 13.94 -4.06 2.80
C SER A 90 15.42 -4.29 3.07
N MET A 91 15.83 -3.89 4.27
CA MET A 91 17.16 -4.11 4.80
C MET A 91 17.03 -4.78 6.16
N ALA A 92 17.75 -5.88 6.38
CA ALA A 92 17.83 -6.54 7.67
C ALA A 92 19.27 -6.57 8.17
N TYR A 93 19.48 -6.21 9.44
CA TYR A 93 20.70 -6.42 10.17
C TYR A 93 20.55 -7.63 11.10
N ASN A 94 21.28 -8.69 10.83
CA ASN A 94 21.23 -9.93 11.56
C ASN A 94 22.10 -9.85 12.83
N VAL A 95 21.43 -9.67 13.97
CA VAL A 95 22.09 -9.59 15.28
C VAL A 95 22.58 -10.96 15.75
N SER A 96 21.99 -12.02 15.25
CA SER A 96 22.41 -13.41 15.45
C SER A 96 22.14 -14.23 14.19
N ARG A 97 22.54 -15.50 14.21
CA ARG A 97 22.24 -16.44 13.12
C ARG A 97 20.75 -16.51 12.77
N TYR A 98 19.87 -16.35 13.75
CA TYR A 98 18.42 -16.56 13.57
C TYR A 98 17.58 -15.31 13.67
N VAL A 99 18.09 -14.21 14.24
CA VAL A 99 17.32 -13.00 14.53
C VAL A 99 17.97 -11.80 13.87
N GLY A 100 17.17 -11.04 13.13
CA GLY A 100 17.55 -9.77 12.50
C GLY A 100 16.57 -8.66 12.86
N LEU A 101 17.07 -7.43 12.79
CA LEU A 101 16.26 -6.21 12.77
C LEU A 101 15.99 -5.83 11.31
N LYS A 102 14.72 -5.74 10.92
CA LYS A 102 14.31 -5.45 9.53
C LYS A 102 13.69 -4.05 9.46
N ALA A 103 14.11 -3.27 8.46
CA ALA A 103 13.43 -2.08 7.98
C ALA A 103 12.86 -2.38 6.59
N ASP A 104 11.63 -1.93 6.34
CA ASP A 104 10.86 -2.28 5.14
C ASP A 104 10.15 -1.06 4.57
N VAL A 105 10.19 -0.93 3.26
CA VAL A 105 9.48 0.10 2.50
C VAL A 105 8.74 -0.57 1.35
N THR A 106 7.41 -0.41 1.30
CA THR A 106 6.59 -0.88 0.19
C THR A 106 5.83 0.25 -0.47
N GLY A 107 5.70 0.21 -1.78
CA GLY A 107 4.91 1.15 -2.56
C GLY A 107 3.94 0.40 -3.47
N HIS A 108 2.63 0.65 -3.32
CA HIS A 108 1.58 0.03 -4.11
C HIS A 108 0.72 1.09 -4.81
N PHE A 109 0.34 0.83 -6.06
CA PHE A 109 -0.30 1.80 -6.93
C PHE A 109 -1.48 1.17 -7.68
N LYS A 110 -2.58 1.95 -7.79
CA LYS A 110 -3.75 1.60 -8.58
C LYS A 110 -4.37 2.82 -9.22
N SER A 111 -4.76 2.68 -10.49
CA SER A 111 -5.63 3.64 -11.18
C SER A 111 -6.84 2.87 -11.70
N GLN A 112 -8.05 3.37 -11.43
CA GLN A 112 -9.30 2.75 -11.87
C GLN A 112 -10.36 3.79 -12.14
N THR A 113 -11.18 3.53 -13.17
CA THR A 113 -12.34 4.36 -13.53
C THR A 113 -13.60 3.51 -13.44
N TYR A 114 -14.63 4.07 -12.82
CA TYR A 114 -15.96 3.50 -12.68
C TYR A 114 -16.93 4.35 -13.48
N VAL A 115 -17.89 3.70 -14.12
CA VAL A 115 -18.94 4.37 -14.89
C VAL A 115 -20.27 3.77 -14.47
N ASP A 116 -21.16 4.63 -13.98
CA ASP A 116 -22.55 4.31 -13.65
C ASP A 116 -23.49 5.16 -14.50
N THR A 117 -24.66 4.61 -14.79
CA THR A 117 -25.74 5.33 -15.50
C THR A 117 -27.00 5.26 -14.66
N PHE A 118 -27.48 6.40 -14.22
CA PHE A 118 -28.71 6.53 -13.44
C PHE A 118 -29.90 6.75 -14.38
N THR A 119 -30.95 5.96 -14.24
CA THR A 119 -32.18 6.04 -15.05
C THR A 119 -33.39 6.20 -14.16
N PRO A 120 -34.36 7.08 -14.51
CA PRO A 120 -34.27 8.27 -15.37
C PRO A 120 -33.54 9.41 -14.66
N PRO A 121 -32.84 10.33 -15.33
CA PRO A 121 -32.90 10.74 -16.73
C PRO A 121 -31.76 10.21 -17.62
N GLY A 122 -31.07 9.13 -17.27
CA GLY A 122 -29.95 8.60 -18.06
C GLY A 122 -28.63 9.32 -17.79
N VAL A 123 -28.46 9.93 -16.59
CA VAL A 123 -27.20 10.61 -16.20
C VAL A 123 -26.06 9.64 -16.12
N LYS A 124 -24.99 9.90 -16.86
CA LYS A 124 -23.76 9.15 -16.79
C LYS A 124 -22.80 9.77 -15.78
N GLN A 125 -22.45 8.99 -14.75
CA GLN A 125 -21.44 9.34 -13.77
C GLN A 125 -20.13 8.61 -14.11
N THR A 126 -19.04 9.36 -14.21
CA THR A 126 -17.70 8.78 -14.35
C THR A 126 -16.85 9.20 -13.16
N ILE A 127 -16.32 8.20 -12.43
CA ILE A 127 -15.46 8.40 -11.27
C ILE A 127 -14.11 7.75 -11.53
N SER A 128 -13.05 8.54 -11.50
CA SER A 128 -11.67 8.07 -11.64
C SER A 128 -10.92 8.22 -10.33
N ASN A 129 -10.30 7.13 -9.88
CA ASN A 129 -9.49 7.08 -8.67
C ASN A 129 -8.03 6.78 -9.04
N LYS A 130 -7.10 7.49 -8.39
CA LYS A 130 -5.66 7.24 -8.42
C LYS A 130 -5.17 7.03 -7.00
N GLU A 131 -4.94 5.77 -6.64
CA GLU A 131 -4.60 5.34 -5.29
C GLU A 131 -3.12 5.01 -5.19
N ARG A 132 -2.51 5.38 -4.05
CA ARG A 132 -1.14 5.06 -3.68
C ARG A 132 -1.10 4.71 -2.20
N LEU A 133 -0.43 3.61 -1.88
CA LEU A 133 -0.16 3.22 -0.51
C LEU A 133 1.34 3.02 -0.34
N TRP A 134 1.93 3.75 0.59
CA TRP A 134 3.31 3.58 1.03
C TRP A 134 3.33 3.08 2.46
N ASN A 135 4.12 2.04 2.74
CA ASN A 135 4.41 1.61 4.10
C ASN A 135 5.88 1.85 4.41
N PHE A 136 6.16 2.29 5.63
CA PHE A 136 7.48 2.45 6.22
C PHE A 136 7.45 1.75 7.56
N LEU A 137 8.02 0.56 7.62
CA LEU A 137 7.87 -0.35 8.75
C LEU A 137 9.23 -0.81 9.27
N GLY A 138 9.30 -1.09 10.56
CA GLY A 138 10.48 -1.65 11.20
C GLY A 138 10.11 -2.70 12.23
N GLY A 139 10.98 -3.66 12.47
CA GLY A 139 10.72 -4.71 13.44
C GLY A 139 11.73 -5.85 13.39
N VAL A 140 11.26 -7.05 13.64
CA VAL A 140 12.10 -8.23 13.76
C VAL A 140 11.82 -9.23 12.65
N GLN A 141 12.89 -9.92 12.22
CA GLN A 141 12.85 -11.04 11.30
C GLN A 141 13.52 -12.25 11.95
N ILE A 142 12.94 -13.42 11.77
CA ILE A 142 13.51 -14.72 12.14
C ILE A 142 13.79 -15.48 10.85
N LYS A 143 15.05 -15.84 10.62
CA LYS A 143 15.54 -16.56 9.44
C LYS A 143 16.84 -17.28 9.80
N ASP A 144 17.07 -18.48 9.27
CA ASP A 144 18.42 -19.09 9.36
C ASP A 144 19.35 -18.42 8.33
N ASN A 145 20.16 -17.47 8.80
CA ASN A 145 21.07 -16.65 7.99
C ASN A 145 22.42 -17.35 7.71
N SER A 146 22.57 -18.63 8.06
CA SER A 146 23.82 -19.37 7.80
C SER A 146 24.15 -19.45 6.30
N ARG A 147 25.44 -19.41 6.01
CA ARG A 147 25.94 -19.37 4.63
C ARG A 147 25.82 -20.69 3.90
N ASP A 148 25.75 -21.80 4.62
CA ASP A 148 25.68 -23.16 4.07
C ASP A 148 24.28 -23.61 3.68
N LYS A 149 23.23 -22.95 4.21
CA LYS A 149 21.83 -23.29 3.94
C LYS A 149 21.40 -22.88 2.54
N ARG A 150 20.79 -23.83 1.82
CA ARG A 150 20.23 -23.59 0.49
C ARG A 150 18.81 -23.05 0.55
N VAL A 151 18.02 -23.49 1.51
CA VAL A 151 16.61 -23.11 1.69
C VAL A 151 16.46 -22.42 3.03
N LYS A 152 15.98 -21.19 3.04
CA LYS A 152 15.93 -20.31 4.22
C LYS A 152 14.49 -19.80 4.40
N PRO A 153 13.63 -20.53 5.11
CA PRO A 153 12.33 -19.99 5.51
C PRO A 153 12.54 -18.83 6.48
N PHE A 154 11.66 -17.83 6.39
CA PHE A 154 11.69 -16.69 7.29
C PHE A 154 10.29 -16.28 7.71
N ALA A 155 10.21 -15.61 8.86
CA ALA A 155 9.03 -14.90 9.33
C ALA A 155 9.44 -13.54 9.86
N HIS A 156 8.51 -12.57 9.82
CA HIS A 156 8.75 -11.24 10.38
C HIS A 156 7.50 -10.65 11.00
N ALA A 157 7.73 -9.71 11.95
CA ALA A 157 6.73 -8.88 12.56
C ALA A 157 7.23 -7.44 12.57
N LEU A 158 6.54 -6.57 11.84
CA LEU A 158 6.94 -5.18 11.63
C LEU A 158 5.82 -4.24 12.04
N ALA A 159 6.17 -3.05 12.50
CA ALA A 159 5.25 -1.98 12.86
C ALA A 159 5.77 -0.64 12.35
N GLY A 160 4.87 0.29 12.07
CA GLY A 160 5.26 1.62 11.60
C GLY A 160 4.08 2.41 11.05
N VAL A 161 4.28 3.10 9.94
CA VAL A 161 3.30 3.97 9.35
C VAL A 161 2.98 3.59 7.90
N ALA A 162 1.69 3.69 7.56
CA ALA A 162 1.18 3.61 6.20
C ALA A 162 0.68 4.99 5.77
N ARG A 163 1.09 5.44 4.58
CA ARG A 163 0.61 6.68 3.97
C ARG A 163 -0.22 6.34 2.74
N TYR A 164 -1.52 6.52 2.86
CA TYR A 164 -2.48 6.38 1.77
C TYR A 164 -2.75 7.74 1.12
N THR A 165 -2.89 7.75 -0.19
CA THR A 165 -3.34 8.91 -0.96
C THR A 165 -4.26 8.44 -2.07
N ASN A 166 -5.45 9.01 -2.15
CA ASN A 166 -6.38 8.82 -3.25
C ASN A 166 -6.79 10.16 -3.84
N ARG A 167 -6.55 10.33 -5.14
CA ARG A 167 -7.11 11.43 -5.90
C ARG A 167 -8.29 10.92 -6.70
N GLN A 168 -9.48 11.40 -6.33
CA GLN A 168 -10.74 11.06 -6.96
C GLN A 168 -11.28 12.23 -7.76
N SER A 169 -11.69 11.98 -9.01
CA SER A 169 -12.42 12.93 -9.83
C SER A 169 -13.75 12.33 -10.25
N GLN A 170 -14.82 13.10 -10.10
CA GLN A 170 -16.16 12.73 -10.56
C GLN A 170 -16.63 13.72 -11.63
N THR A 171 -17.24 13.19 -12.69
CA THR A 171 -17.93 13.96 -13.71
C THR A 171 -19.32 13.39 -13.97
N LEU A 172 -20.30 14.29 -14.09
CA LEU A 172 -21.68 14.00 -14.47
C LEU A 172 -21.95 14.70 -15.80
N ASP A 173 -22.40 13.96 -16.81
CA ASP A 173 -22.59 14.49 -18.18
C ASP A 173 -23.71 15.54 -18.28
N LEU A 174 -24.83 15.32 -17.57
CA LEU A 174 -25.97 16.25 -17.60
C LEU A 174 -25.93 17.32 -16.49
N PHE A 175 -25.07 17.17 -15.49
CA PHE A 175 -24.98 18.07 -14.33
C PHE A 175 -23.55 18.49 -14.02
N PRO A 176 -22.85 19.21 -14.92
CA PRO A 176 -21.43 19.54 -14.75
C PRO A 176 -21.13 20.42 -13.52
N GLN A 177 -22.15 21.14 -12.98
CA GLN A 177 -22.01 21.91 -11.75
C GLN A 177 -21.71 21.07 -10.50
N PHE A 178 -21.97 19.76 -10.55
CA PHE A 178 -21.65 18.80 -9.48
C PHE A 178 -20.35 18.01 -9.73
N ASN A 179 -19.61 18.36 -10.78
CA ASN A 179 -18.29 17.80 -10.99
C ASN A 179 -17.35 18.22 -9.86
N PHE A 180 -16.54 17.28 -9.36
CA PHE A 180 -15.58 17.60 -8.31
C PHE A 180 -14.29 16.81 -8.43
N VAL A 181 -13.25 17.33 -7.81
CA VAL A 181 -11.98 16.64 -7.58
C VAL A 181 -11.61 16.78 -6.11
N ILE A 182 -11.41 15.65 -5.46
CA ILE A 182 -10.94 15.59 -4.07
C ILE A 182 -9.64 14.81 -3.98
N GLU A 183 -8.85 15.14 -2.98
CA GLU A 183 -7.66 14.38 -2.60
C GLU A 183 -7.78 13.95 -1.13
N ASP A 184 -7.88 12.65 -0.93
CA ASP A 184 -7.86 12.01 0.39
C ASP A 184 -6.44 11.61 0.72
N ARG A 185 -5.95 12.05 1.88
CA ARG A 185 -4.63 11.70 2.42
C ARG A 185 -4.80 11.20 3.84
N ASP A 186 -4.25 10.03 4.08
CA ASP A 186 -4.24 9.40 5.39
C ASP A 186 -2.82 8.94 5.74
N THR A 187 -2.43 9.13 6.99
CA THR A 187 -1.19 8.59 7.55
C THR A 187 -1.54 7.90 8.86
N SER A 188 -1.49 6.60 8.83
CA SER A 188 -2.01 5.75 9.88
C SER A 188 -0.96 4.77 10.38
N PHE A 189 -1.15 4.28 11.61
CA PHE A 189 -0.37 3.16 12.12
C PHE A 189 -0.66 1.91 11.30
N ALA A 190 0.39 1.12 11.06
CA ALA A 190 0.30 -0.14 10.33
C ALA A 190 1.16 -1.21 10.96
N LEU A 191 0.72 -2.46 10.82
CA LEU A 191 1.48 -3.65 11.14
C LEU A 191 1.71 -4.45 9.86
N LYS A 192 2.77 -5.28 9.83
CA LYS A 192 2.99 -6.30 8.81
C LYS A 192 3.46 -7.57 9.51
N LEU A 193 2.70 -8.64 9.34
CA LEU A 193 3.00 -9.96 9.88
C LEU A 193 3.06 -10.92 8.69
N GLY A 194 4.17 -11.59 8.52
CA GLY A 194 4.33 -12.46 7.37
C GLY A 194 5.60 -13.26 7.38
N GLY A 195 5.91 -13.78 6.20
CA GLY A 195 7.10 -14.58 5.98
C GLY A 195 7.14 -15.20 4.60
N GLY A 196 8.16 -15.96 4.35
CA GLY A 196 8.38 -16.50 3.02
C GLY A 196 9.54 -17.47 2.96
N LEU A 197 10.04 -17.63 1.75
CA LEU A 197 11.08 -18.58 1.43
C LEU A 197 12.14 -17.97 0.53
N ASP A 198 13.38 -17.94 1.01
CA ASP A 198 14.56 -17.57 0.24
C ASP A 198 15.31 -18.87 -0.19
N ILE A 199 15.71 -18.94 -1.45
CA ILE A 199 16.51 -20.04 -2.00
C ILE A 199 17.84 -19.48 -2.47
N ARG A 200 18.93 -20.04 -1.99
CA ARG A 200 20.29 -19.64 -2.36
C ARG A 200 20.56 -19.88 -3.85
N ALA A 201 20.88 -18.82 -4.56
CA ALA A 201 21.29 -18.84 -5.95
C ALA A 201 22.82 -18.78 -6.10
N SER A 202 23.52 -18.01 -5.23
CA SER A 202 24.97 -17.92 -5.18
C SER A 202 25.47 -17.65 -3.75
N GLU A 203 26.75 -17.39 -3.56
CA GLU A 203 27.34 -17.06 -2.25
C GLU A 203 26.79 -15.74 -1.67
N HIS A 204 26.40 -14.80 -2.54
CA HIS A 204 25.97 -13.47 -2.14
C HIS A 204 24.53 -13.16 -2.51
N VAL A 205 23.81 -14.09 -3.15
CA VAL A 205 22.47 -13.85 -3.68
C VAL A 205 21.54 -15.00 -3.36
N ASP A 206 20.41 -14.67 -2.74
CA ASP A 206 19.27 -15.57 -2.62
C ASP A 206 18.11 -15.05 -3.50
N ILE A 207 17.29 -15.96 -4.00
CA ILE A 207 16.02 -15.62 -4.67
C ILE A 207 14.92 -15.79 -3.64
N ARG A 208 14.18 -14.73 -3.35
CA ARG A 208 12.94 -14.81 -2.61
C ARG A 208 11.86 -15.32 -3.55
N VAL A 209 11.51 -16.59 -3.37
CA VAL A 209 10.53 -17.26 -4.24
C VAL A 209 9.12 -16.78 -3.95
N ILE A 210 8.83 -16.59 -2.66
CA ILE A 210 7.54 -16.11 -2.18
C ILE A 210 7.72 -15.42 -0.83
N GLU A 211 6.99 -14.33 -0.67
CA GLU A 211 6.70 -13.67 0.60
C GLU A 211 5.21 -13.44 0.66
N PHE A 212 4.59 -13.73 1.78
CA PHE A 212 3.18 -13.49 2.04
C PHE A 212 3.02 -12.72 3.34
N ASP A 213 2.30 -11.60 3.27
CA ASP A 213 2.12 -10.73 4.42
C ASP A 213 0.65 -10.36 4.62
N TYR A 214 0.27 -10.27 5.88
CA TYR A 214 -0.92 -9.60 6.36
C TYR A 214 -0.53 -8.22 6.88
N ASN A 215 -1.11 -7.16 6.29
CA ASN A 215 -0.76 -5.77 6.58
C ASN A 215 -2.00 -4.96 6.97
N PRO A 216 -2.46 -5.03 8.23
CA PRO A 216 -3.53 -4.18 8.73
C PRO A 216 -3.07 -2.73 8.85
N VAL A 217 -3.92 -1.80 8.36
CA VAL A 217 -3.75 -0.35 8.45
C VAL A 217 -4.90 0.23 9.25
N PHE A 218 -4.59 0.93 10.35
CA PHE A 218 -5.57 1.46 11.32
C PHE A 218 -5.90 2.92 10.97
N ALA A 219 -6.78 3.11 9.99
CA ALA A 219 -7.16 4.44 9.52
C ALA A 219 -8.13 5.12 10.50
N GLY A 220 -7.88 6.41 10.77
CA GLY A 220 -8.76 7.26 11.54
C GLY A 220 -9.70 8.11 10.67
N ASP A 221 -10.58 8.84 11.34
CA ASP A 221 -11.47 9.83 10.70
C ASP A 221 -10.65 10.98 10.15
N ARG A 222 -11.05 11.47 8.98
CA ARG A 222 -10.30 12.51 8.27
C ARG A 222 -11.15 13.32 7.33
N GLN A 223 -10.62 14.47 6.95
CA GLN A 223 -11.21 15.35 5.95
C GLN A 223 -10.38 15.32 4.68
N ALA A 224 -11.02 15.02 3.54
CA ALA A 224 -10.39 15.12 2.24
C ALA A 224 -10.29 16.58 1.80
N GLN A 225 -9.23 16.90 1.07
CA GLN A 225 -9.03 18.21 0.46
C GLN A 225 -9.83 18.30 -0.83
N THR A 226 -10.77 19.25 -0.89
CA THR A 226 -11.47 19.60 -2.13
C THR A 226 -10.55 20.46 -3.00
N ILE A 227 -10.22 19.96 -4.21
CA ILE A 227 -9.41 20.69 -5.20
C ILE A 227 -10.33 21.52 -6.09
N SER A 228 -11.49 20.97 -6.47
CA SER A 228 -12.53 21.66 -7.24
C SER A 228 -13.89 21.04 -6.98
N GLY A 229 -14.96 21.82 -7.18
CA GLY A 229 -16.34 21.39 -7.06
C GLY A 229 -17.05 21.96 -5.83
N PRO A 230 -18.36 21.65 -5.69
CA PRO A 230 -19.23 22.28 -4.71
C PRO A 230 -19.14 21.68 -3.29
N PHE A 231 -18.48 20.51 -3.13
CA PHE A 231 -18.46 19.77 -1.87
C PHE A 231 -17.28 20.20 -1.00
N ASN A 232 -17.56 20.88 0.11
CA ASN A 232 -16.55 21.27 1.11
C ASN A 232 -17.22 21.55 2.47
N PRO A 233 -16.92 20.79 3.54
CA PRO A 233 -15.95 19.70 3.61
C PRO A 233 -16.48 18.36 3.05
N VAL A 234 -15.53 17.50 2.66
CA VAL A 234 -15.74 16.07 2.45
C VAL A 234 -15.06 15.34 3.61
N ARG A 235 -15.81 14.55 4.37
CA ARG A 235 -15.30 13.82 5.54
C ARG A 235 -15.45 12.33 5.34
N PHE A 236 -14.47 11.58 5.79
CA PHE A 236 -14.46 10.14 5.83
C PHE A 236 -14.29 9.64 7.26
N GLU A 237 -15.12 8.68 7.65
CA GLU A 237 -14.91 7.87 8.85
C GLU A 237 -13.98 6.72 8.47
N GLY A 238 -12.89 6.58 9.22
CA GLY A 238 -11.88 5.59 8.99
C GLY A 238 -12.27 4.23 9.56
N LYS A 239 -11.73 3.17 8.95
CA LYS A 239 -11.77 1.82 9.51
C LYS A 239 -10.44 1.10 9.31
N THR A 240 -10.22 0.03 10.08
CA THR A 240 -9.08 -0.85 9.86
C THR A 240 -9.21 -1.54 8.50
N ALA A 241 -8.22 -1.32 7.63
CA ALA A 241 -8.12 -2.00 6.35
C ALA A 241 -7.25 -3.26 6.51
N HIS A 242 -7.81 -4.43 6.21
CA HIS A 242 -7.13 -5.72 6.27
C HIS A 242 -6.53 -6.06 4.90
N ASN A 243 -5.27 -5.74 4.73
CA ASN A 243 -4.56 -5.90 3.46
C ASN A 243 -3.69 -7.16 3.46
N PHE A 244 -3.50 -7.72 2.27
CA PHE A 244 -2.61 -8.85 2.04
C PHE A 244 -1.66 -8.52 0.90
N THR A 245 -0.40 -8.97 1.01
CA THR A 245 0.59 -8.82 -0.07
C THR A 245 1.26 -10.14 -0.37
N ILE A 246 1.64 -10.31 -1.64
CA ILE A 246 2.47 -11.41 -2.11
C ILE A 246 3.65 -10.79 -2.85
N GLY A 247 4.86 -11.16 -2.45
CA GLY A 247 6.10 -10.64 -3.00
C GLY A 247 7.03 -11.74 -3.53
N PHE A 248 7.90 -11.36 -4.46
CA PHE A 248 9.04 -12.17 -4.92
C PHE A 248 10.17 -11.24 -5.41
N GLY A 249 11.40 -11.68 -5.31
CA GLY A 249 12.52 -10.81 -5.66
C GLY A 249 13.89 -11.41 -5.35
N ILE A 250 14.84 -10.53 -5.07
CA ILE A 250 16.25 -10.88 -4.84
C ILE A 250 16.69 -10.36 -3.49
N VAL A 251 17.44 -11.19 -2.78
CA VAL A 251 18.12 -10.84 -1.51
C VAL A 251 19.62 -10.87 -1.75
N ILE A 252 20.31 -9.79 -1.40
CA ILE A 252 21.77 -9.65 -1.49
C ILE A 252 22.34 -9.62 -0.07
N HIS A 253 23.43 -10.38 0.13
CA HIS A 253 24.12 -10.53 1.41
C HIS A 253 25.49 -9.88 1.42
#